data_47c207ae179662417067f5e7db61cc2b
#
_entry.id   47c207ae179662417067f5e7db61cc2b
#
_cell.length_a   1.000
_cell.length_b   1.000
_cell.length_c   1.000
_cell.angle_alpha   90.00
_cell.angle_beta   90.00
_cell.angle_gamma   90.00
#
_symmetry.space_group_name_H-M   'P 1'
#
loop_
_entity.id
_entity.type
_entity.pdbx_description
1 polymer ?
#
loop_
_entity_poly.entity_id
_entity_poly.type
_entity_poly.pdbx_seq_one_letter_code
_entity_poly.pdbx_strand_id
1 'polypeptide(L)'
;MKKIAVLTSGGDAPGMNAAIRAVVRKAAYHGMDVVGIKHGYEGLIKGSFEPLDLGSVGGIIQRGGTNLFSARCPEFKEDAVQQQAIANLREAGIEGLVVIGGDGSYRGAMDLVKKGFPAVGVPGTIDNDVPGTEYTIGFDTALNTVVESIDKIRDTATSHENSFIVEVMGRDAGDIALWAGLAAGAETVLIPEEDYDLDDIVSRLERGEARGKKHSIIIVAEGVMSGGELAKLLKEKTGKETRVSVLGHIQRGGSPTARDRVLASQFGAHAVELLMEGKSGRAVGIRNHTVIDYDMPEAFEKHHESDVSLYTLMKELSI
;
A
#
# COMPACT_ATOMS: atom_id res chain seq x y z
N MET A 1 -16.61 11.63 22.20
CA MET A 1 -17.37 10.83 21.23
C MET A 1 -17.89 9.57 21.92
N LYS A 2 -19.11 9.11 21.54
CA LYS A 2 -19.69 7.87 22.08
C LYS A 2 -19.72 6.76 21.03
N LYS A 3 -19.79 7.10 19.75
CA LYS A 3 -19.87 6.13 18.66
C LYS A 3 -19.04 6.61 17.46
N ILE A 4 -18.16 5.74 16.97
CA ILE A 4 -17.35 5.98 15.77
C ILE A 4 -17.56 4.89 14.72
N ALA A 5 -17.21 5.17 13.48
CA ALA A 5 -17.20 4.16 12.44
C ALA A 5 -15.80 3.93 11.89
N VAL A 6 -15.61 2.76 11.26
CA VAL A 6 -14.41 2.41 10.52
C VAL A 6 -14.79 1.79 9.18
N LEU A 7 -14.08 2.18 8.13
CA LEU A 7 -14.18 1.58 6.80
C LEU A 7 -12.81 1.29 6.22
N THR A 8 -12.76 0.35 5.28
CA THR A 8 -11.64 0.12 4.37
C THR A 8 -12.05 0.49 2.95
N SER A 9 -11.18 1.16 2.21
CA SER A 9 -11.48 1.65 0.86
C SER A 9 -10.24 1.52 -0.04
N GLY A 10 -10.47 1.40 -1.34
CA GLY A 10 -9.42 1.21 -2.33
C GLY A 10 -9.03 -0.26 -2.50
N GLY A 11 -7.78 -0.52 -2.85
CA GLY A 11 -7.22 -1.88 -2.87
C GLY A 11 -7.02 -2.42 -1.46
N ASP A 12 -7.25 -3.70 -1.29
CA ASP A 12 -6.93 -4.37 -0.03
C ASP A 12 -5.41 -4.49 0.15
N ALA A 13 -5.00 -4.48 1.43
CA ALA A 13 -3.61 -4.64 1.81
C ALA A 13 -3.50 -5.52 3.07
N PRO A 14 -2.48 -6.40 3.15
CA PRO A 14 -2.26 -7.22 4.34
C PRO A 14 -2.01 -6.34 5.57
N GLY A 15 -2.81 -6.51 6.62
CA GLY A 15 -2.75 -5.68 7.82
C GLY A 15 -3.97 -4.78 8.03
N MET A 16 -4.82 -4.57 7.02
CA MET A 16 -6.07 -3.82 7.19
C MET A 16 -6.94 -4.39 8.31
N ASN A 17 -7.04 -5.71 8.43
CA ASN A 17 -7.78 -6.37 9.52
C ASN A 17 -7.15 -6.09 10.89
N ALA A 18 -5.83 -6.00 10.98
CA ALA A 18 -5.15 -5.64 12.22
C ALA A 18 -5.46 -4.18 12.63
N ALA A 19 -5.56 -3.26 11.65
CA ALA A 19 -5.97 -1.88 11.89
C ALA A 19 -7.44 -1.79 12.35
N ILE A 20 -8.37 -2.48 11.68
CA ILE A 20 -9.78 -2.57 12.10
C ILE A 20 -9.86 -3.06 13.55
N ARG A 21 -9.14 -4.15 13.85
CA ARG A 21 -9.09 -4.70 15.21
C ARG A 21 -8.59 -3.69 16.23
N ALA A 22 -7.57 -2.93 15.90
CA ALA A 22 -7.00 -1.91 16.78
C ALA A 22 -8.00 -0.78 17.05
N VAL A 23 -8.68 -0.29 16.03
CA VAL A 23 -9.74 0.73 16.14
C VAL A 23 -10.83 0.22 17.09
N VAL A 24 -11.37 -0.97 16.87
CA VAL A 24 -12.46 -1.52 17.70
C VAL A 24 -12.02 -1.72 19.15
N ARG A 25 -10.85 -2.30 19.37
CA ARG A 25 -10.37 -2.57 20.74
C ARG A 25 -10.01 -1.30 21.51
N LYS A 26 -9.40 -0.32 20.83
CA LYS A 26 -9.06 0.97 21.44
C LYS A 26 -10.32 1.75 21.81
N ALA A 27 -11.29 1.81 20.91
CA ALA A 27 -12.57 2.46 21.14
C ALA A 27 -13.34 1.78 22.31
N ALA A 28 -13.45 0.46 22.29
CA ALA A 28 -14.08 -0.30 23.39
C ALA A 28 -13.41 -0.09 24.74
N TYR A 29 -12.06 0.01 24.77
CA TYR A 29 -11.33 0.33 26.01
C TYR A 29 -11.73 1.68 26.61
N HIS A 30 -12.13 2.63 25.78
CA HIS A 30 -12.62 3.94 26.19
C HIS A 30 -14.16 4.04 26.29
N GLY A 31 -14.86 2.91 26.22
CA GLY A 31 -16.33 2.86 26.37
C GLY A 31 -17.09 3.43 25.16
N MET A 32 -16.48 3.42 23.98
CA MET A 32 -17.10 3.86 22.73
C MET A 32 -17.63 2.67 21.94
N ASP A 33 -18.79 2.85 21.30
CA ASP A 33 -19.33 1.93 20.32
C ASP A 33 -18.61 2.09 18.96
N VAL A 34 -18.45 0.98 18.24
CA VAL A 34 -17.85 0.98 16.89
C VAL A 34 -18.78 0.34 15.88
N VAL A 35 -18.86 0.97 14.71
CA VAL A 35 -19.60 0.47 13.56
C VAL A 35 -18.62 0.25 12.41
N GLY A 36 -18.64 -0.94 11.82
CA GLY A 36 -17.95 -1.24 10.56
C GLY A 36 -18.85 -0.85 9.39
N ILE A 37 -18.27 -0.19 8.41
CA ILE A 37 -18.94 0.13 7.16
C ILE A 37 -18.45 -0.84 6.10
N LYS A 38 -19.32 -1.71 5.60
CA LYS A 38 -18.97 -2.68 4.56
C LYS A 38 -18.89 -2.03 3.18
N HIS A 39 -17.94 -2.49 2.36
CA HIS A 39 -17.72 -2.00 1.00
C HIS A 39 -17.33 -0.51 0.91
N GLY A 40 -16.64 0.01 1.93
CA GLY A 40 -16.09 1.36 1.91
C GLY A 40 -17.13 2.46 1.69
N TYR A 41 -16.84 3.38 0.78
CA TYR A 41 -17.72 4.51 0.49
C TYR A 41 -19.04 4.09 -0.15
N GLU A 42 -19.09 3.03 -0.92
CA GLU A 42 -20.35 2.49 -1.47
C GLU A 42 -21.29 2.07 -0.33
N GLY A 43 -20.77 1.37 0.66
CA GLY A 43 -21.54 0.98 1.83
C GLY A 43 -21.96 2.17 2.71
N LEU A 44 -21.13 3.20 2.76
CA LEU A 44 -21.44 4.45 3.46
C LEU A 44 -22.68 5.14 2.85
N ILE A 45 -22.76 5.19 1.52
CA ILE A 45 -23.91 5.74 0.78
C ILE A 45 -25.17 4.90 1.03
N LYS A 46 -25.02 3.58 1.07
CA LYS A 46 -26.15 2.62 1.24
C LYS A 46 -26.57 2.41 2.70
N GLY A 47 -25.82 2.98 3.66
CA GLY A 47 -26.06 2.73 5.09
C GLY A 47 -25.74 1.29 5.52
N SER A 48 -24.76 0.61 4.88
CA SER A 48 -24.37 -0.76 5.18
C SER A 48 -23.51 -0.81 6.45
N PHE A 49 -24.15 -0.62 7.58
CA PHE A 49 -23.54 -0.49 8.89
C PHE A 49 -23.67 -1.77 9.70
N GLU A 50 -22.59 -2.22 10.29
CA GLU A 50 -22.52 -3.41 11.15
C GLU A 50 -21.90 -3.05 12.49
N PRO A 51 -22.58 -3.28 13.63
CA PRO A 51 -21.95 -3.11 14.93
C PRO A 51 -20.73 -4.02 15.09
N LEU A 52 -19.63 -3.47 15.58
CA LEU A 52 -18.41 -4.22 15.84
C LEU A 52 -18.11 -4.25 17.35
N ASP A 53 -17.99 -5.43 17.89
CA ASP A 53 -17.59 -5.68 19.27
C ASP A 53 -16.21 -6.39 19.36
N LEU A 54 -15.79 -6.73 20.56
CA LEU A 54 -14.53 -7.44 20.78
C LEU A 54 -14.50 -8.82 20.14
N GLY A 55 -15.66 -9.48 20.02
CA GLY A 55 -15.82 -10.78 19.37
C GLY A 55 -15.69 -10.69 17.86
N SER A 56 -16.29 -9.66 17.24
CA SER A 56 -16.28 -9.42 15.80
C SER A 56 -14.86 -9.29 15.22
N VAL A 57 -13.91 -8.85 16.04
CA VAL A 57 -12.50 -8.68 15.66
C VAL A 57 -11.57 -9.73 16.29
N GLY A 58 -12.14 -10.80 16.81
CA GLY A 58 -11.40 -11.96 17.30
C GLY A 58 -10.76 -12.74 16.15
N GLY A 59 -9.47 -13.10 16.28
CA GLY A 59 -8.79 -13.96 15.28
C GLY A 59 -8.63 -13.38 13.88
N ILE A 60 -8.69 -12.04 13.69
CA ILE A 60 -8.51 -11.40 12.37
C ILE A 60 -7.14 -10.75 12.17
N ILE A 61 -6.35 -10.56 13.23
CA ILE A 61 -5.06 -9.85 13.16
C ILE A 61 -4.08 -10.48 12.16
N GLN A 62 -4.13 -11.79 11.98
CA GLN A 62 -3.27 -12.55 11.08
C GLN A 62 -3.87 -12.74 9.69
N ARG A 63 -5.09 -12.30 9.43
CA ARG A 63 -5.77 -12.49 8.15
C ARG A 63 -5.43 -11.37 7.17
N GLY A 64 -5.06 -11.74 5.94
CA GLY A 64 -4.98 -10.83 4.81
C GLY A 64 -6.35 -10.34 4.35
N GLY A 65 -6.36 -9.46 3.37
CA GLY A 65 -7.58 -8.82 2.90
C GLY A 65 -8.23 -7.91 3.94
N THR A 66 -9.54 -7.69 3.81
CA THR A 66 -10.31 -6.88 4.76
C THR A 66 -11.68 -7.49 5.06
N ASN A 67 -12.02 -7.66 6.34
CA ASN A 67 -13.31 -8.17 6.79
C ASN A 67 -14.48 -7.22 6.49
N LEU A 68 -14.19 -5.93 6.27
CA LEU A 68 -15.19 -4.94 5.90
C LEU A 68 -15.42 -4.84 4.39
N PHE A 69 -14.69 -5.63 3.62
CA PHE A 69 -14.68 -5.56 2.16
C PHE A 69 -14.26 -4.18 1.64
N SER A 70 -14.07 -4.06 0.34
CA SER A 70 -13.73 -2.81 -0.32
C SER A 70 -14.43 -2.75 -1.67
N ALA A 71 -14.81 -1.56 -2.11
CA ALA A 71 -15.38 -1.33 -3.42
C ALA A 71 -14.86 0.00 -3.99
N ARG A 72 -14.81 0.07 -5.33
CA ARG A 72 -14.62 1.35 -6.02
C ARG A 72 -15.95 2.08 -6.04
N CYS A 73 -15.93 3.37 -5.69
CA CYS A 73 -17.12 4.21 -5.62
C CYS A 73 -16.88 5.56 -6.32
N PRO A 74 -16.85 5.58 -7.65
CA PRO A 74 -16.61 6.82 -8.42
C PRO A 74 -17.62 7.91 -8.14
N GLU A 75 -18.86 7.55 -7.86
CA GLU A 75 -19.98 8.44 -7.53
C GLU A 75 -19.77 9.21 -6.21
N PHE A 76 -18.86 8.75 -5.34
CA PHE A 76 -18.55 9.47 -4.10
C PHE A 76 -17.88 10.84 -4.33
N LYS A 77 -17.48 11.15 -5.57
CA LYS A 77 -16.99 12.47 -5.96
C LYS A 77 -18.10 13.51 -6.06
N GLU A 78 -19.35 13.09 -6.14
CA GLU A 78 -20.51 13.97 -6.26
C GLU A 78 -20.91 14.56 -4.91
N ASP A 79 -21.14 15.87 -4.86
CA ASP A 79 -21.47 16.61 -3.63
C ASP A 79 -22.75 16.07 -2.95
N ALA A 80 -23.79 15.80 -3.72
CA ALA A 80 -25.05 15.27 -3.22
C ALA A 80 -24.88 13.88 -2.57
N VAL A 81 -24.01 13.04 -3.14
CA VAL A 81 -23.70 11.70 -2.63
C VAL A 81 -22.94 11.78 -1.30
N GLN A 82 -22.01 12.70 -1.19
CA GLN A 82 -21.27 12.96 0.07
C GLN A 82 -22.20 13.49 1.16
N GLN A 83 -23.14 14.36 0.81
CA GLN A 83 -24.15 14.86 1.76
C GLN A 83 -25.08 13.73 2.25
N GLN A 84 -25.53 12.85 1.36
CA GLN A 84 -26.28 11.64 1.73
C GLN A 84 -25.50 10.74 2.67
N ALA A 85 -24.22 10.51 2.39
CA ALA A 85 -23.33 9.72 3.24
C ALA A 85 -23.23 10.32 4.67
N ILE A 86 -23.07 11.64 4.77
CA ILE A 86 -23.06 12.34 6.07
C ILE A 86 -24.40 12.23 6.78
N ALA A 87 -25.52 12.34 6.07
CA ALA A 87 -26.85 12.16 6.65
C ALA A 87 -27.00 10.75 7.25
N ASN A 88 -26.59 9.70 6.53
CA ASN A 88 -26.61 8.32 7.02
C ASN A 88 -25.77 8.14 8.29
N LEU A 89 -24.56 8.73 8.34
CA LEU A 89 -23.68 8.68 9.53
C LEU A 89 -24.34 9.34 10.75
N ARG A 90 -24.93 10.53 10.54
CA ARG A 90 -25.61 11.28 11.62
C ARG A 90 -26.87 10.58 12.10
N GLU A 91 -27.67 10.01 11.21
CA GLU A 91 -28.87 9.23 11.55
C GLU A 91 -28.50 7.97 12.38
N ALA A 92 -27.39 7.32 12.05
CA ALA A 92 -26.84 6.20 12.82
C ALA A 92 -26.19 6.62 14.15
N GLY A 93 -26.15 7.92 14.46
CA GLY A 93 -25.53 8.48 15.67
C GLY A 93 -24.00 8.35 15.69
N ILE A 94 -23.35 8.25 14.52
CA ILE A 94 -21.91 8.16 14.35
C ILE A 94 -21.31 9.56 14.41
N GLU A 95 -20.31 9.77 15.25
CA GLU A 95 -19.72 11.07 15.56
C GLU A 95 -18.34 11.28 14.91
N GLY A 96 -17.70 10.21 14.41
CA GLY A 96 -16.39 10.26 13.75
C GLY A 96 -16.12 9.02 12.92
N LEU A 97 -15.25 9.14 11.91
CA LEU A 97 -14.93 8.09 10.96
C LEU A 97 -13.42 7.84 10.88
N VAL A 98 -13.02 6.58 10.96
CA VAL A 98 -11.66 6.13 10.62
C VAL A 98 -11.71 5.54 9.21
N VAL A 99 -10.88 6.08 8.31
CA VAL A 99 -10.78 5.63 6.92
C VAL A 99 -9.44 4.95 6.72
N ILE A 100 -9.45 3.64 6.46
CA ILE A 100 -8.25 2.85 6.18
C ILE A 100 -8.13 2.66 4.67
N GLY A 101 -7.05 3.15 4.06
CA GLY A 101 -6.84 3.03 2.63
C GLY A 101 -5.72 3.91 2.11
N GLY A 102 -5.60 4.01 0.79
CA GLY A 102 -4.61 4.82 0.09
C GLY A 102 -5.12 6.22 -0.28
N ASP A 103 -4.45 6.86 -1.24
CA ASP A 103 -4.69 8.22 -1.73
C ASP A 103 -6.17 8.52 -2.01
N GLY A 104 -6.82 7.70 -2.85
CA GLY A 104 -8.24 7.91 -3.19
C GLY A 104 -9.18 7.86 -1.99
N SER A 105 -8.87 7.05 -0.98
CA SER A 105 -9.64 6.94 0.25
C SER A 105 -9.50 8.18 1.12
N TYR A 106 -8.31 8.76 1.16
CA TYR A 106 -8.06 10.01 1.88
C TYR A 106 -8.77 11.20 1.24
N ARG A 107 -8.82 11.26 -0.10
CA ARG A 107 -9.59 12.31 -0.80
C ARG A 107 -11.06 12.28 -0.39
N GLY A 108 -11.67 11.08 -0.32
CA GLY A 108 -13.03 10.92 0.17
C GLY A 108 -13.19 11.34 1.64
N ALA A 109 -12.21 11.01 2.51
CA ALA A 109 -12.22 11.47 3.90
C ALA A 109 -12.13 12.99 4.02
N MET A 110 -11.25 13.63 3.22
CA MET A 110 -11.12 15.10 3.18
C MET A 110 -12.42 15.78 2.73
N ASP A 111 -13.15 15.20 1.78
CA ASP A 111 -14.41 15.76 1.32
C ASP A 111 -15.48 15.71 2.41
N LEU A 112 -15.52 14.65 3.22
CA LEU A 112 -16.38 14.59 4.41
C LEU A 112 -15.98 15.65 5.45
N VAL A 113 -14.68 15.82 5.69
CA VAL A 113 -14.15 16.81 6.63
C VAL A 113 -14.50 18.24 6.20
N LYS A 114 -14.37 18.58 4.91
CA LYS A 114 -14.77 19.89 4.36
C LYS A 114 -16.24 20.17 4.57
N LYS A 115 -17.09 19.13 4.66
CA LYS A 115 -18.55 19.23 4.94
C LYS A 115 -18.86 19.15 6.43
N GLY A 116 -17.87 19.20 7.30
CA GLY A 116 -18.03 19.23 8.75
C GLY A 116 -18.33 17.89 9.40
N PHE A 117 -17.92 16.77 8.77
CA PHE A 117 -17.96 15.45 9.41
C PHE A 117 -16.54 14.99 9.80
N PRO A 118 -16.27 14.68 11.10
CA PRO A 118 -14.94 14.32 11.56
C PRO A 118 -14.46 13.01 10.94
N ALA A 119 -13.27 13.04 10.31
CA ALA A 119 -12.62 11.84 9.80
C ALA A 119 -11.09 11.89 10.01
N VAL A 120 -10.51 10.70 10.20
CA VAL A 120 -9.08 10.45 10.33
C VAL A 120 -8.66 9.35 9.36
N GLY A 121 -7.54 9.57 8.66
CA GLY A 121 -6.97 8.61 7.71
C GLY A 121 -5.96 7.68 8.37
N VAL A 122 -5.96 6.41 7.93
CA VAL A 122 -4.96 5.38 8.28
C VAL A 122 -4.40 4.81 6.96
N PRO A 123 -3.08 4.92 6.69
CA PRO A 123 -2.51 4.53 5.41
C PRO A 123 -2.47 3.00 5.27
N GLY A 124 -3.31 2.47 4.39
CA GLY A 124 -3.44 1.05 4.08
C GLY A 124 -3.37 0.83 2.57
N THR A 125 -2.18 0.56 2.07
CA THR A 125 -1.86 0.23 0.68
C THR A 125 -0.52 -0.48 0.63
N ILE A 126 -0.33 -1.36 -0.36
CA ILE A 126 0.98 -1.99 -0.60
C ILE A 126 1.94 -1.07 -1.35
N ASP A 127 1.43 -0.04 -2.03
CA ASP A 127 2.19 0.78 -2.98
C ASP A 127 3.18 1.73 -2.28
N ASN A 128 2.99 2.00 -0.99
CA ASN A 128 3.75 2.94 -0.15
C ASN A 128 3.73 4.39 -0.65
N ASP A 129 2.72 4.75 -1.44
CA ASP A 129 2.59 5.99 -2.19
C ASP A 129 1.82 7.12 -1.44
N VAL A 130 1.49 6.91 -0.17
CA VAL A 130 0.75 7.90 0.63
C VAL A 130 1.70 8.95 1.21
N PRO A 131 1.56 10.24 0.84
CA PRO A 131 2.42 11.29 1.36
C PRO A 131 2.28 11.48 2.89
N GLY A 132 3.39 11.80 3.57
CA GLY A 132 3.40 12.13 4.99
C GLY A 132 3.75 10.98 5.93
N THR A 133 3.90 9.77 5.42
CA THR A 133 4.36 8.59 6.17
C THR A 133 5.51 7.90 5.46
N GLU A 134 6.44 7.31 6.21
CA GLU A 134 7.53 6.49 5.65
C GLU A 134 7.07 5.10 5.22
N TYR A 135 6.04 4.56 5.89
CA TYR A 135 5.54 3.22 5.62
C TYR A 135 4.01 3.19 5.69
N THR A 136 3.43 2.44 4.76
CA THR A 136 2.00 2.12 4.73
C THR A 136 1.76 0.68 5.18
N ILE A 137 0.56 0.42 5.72
CA ILE A 137 0.14 -0.93 6.11
C ILE A 137 0.02 -1.79 4.85
N GLY A 138 0.74 -2.90 4.80
CA GLY A 138 0.74 -3.85 3.70
C GLY A 138 2.00 -3.83 2.84
N PHE A 139 2.76 -2.76 2.86
CA PHE A 139 3.99 -2.63 2.08
C PHE A 139 5.04 -3.69 2.48
N ASP A 140 5.31 -3.87 3.76
CA ASP A 140 6.31 -4.86 4.23
C ASP A 140 5.92 -6.29 3.84
N THR A 141 4.65 -6.63 3.89
CA THR A 141 4.15 -7.95 3.47
C THR A 141 4.29 -8.15 1.96
N ALA A 142 3.92 -7.14 1.16
CA ALA A 142 4.08 -7.19 -0.29
C ALA A 142 5.55 -7.32 -0.68
N LEU A 143 6.44 -6.56 -0.02
CA LEU A 143 7.88 -6.64 -0.22
C LEU A 143 8.42 -8.06 0.05
N ASN A 144 8.04 -8.67 1.17
CA ASN A 144 8.45 -10.05 1.50
C ASN A 144 7.93 -11.06 0.45
N THR A 145 6.69 -10.89 -0.05
CA THR A 145 6.15 -11.73 -1.12
C THR A 145 6.96 -11.61 -2.41
N VAL A 146 7.37 -10.39 -2.77
CA VAL A 146 8.21 -10.16 -3.97
C VAL A 146 9.59 -10.79 -3.80
N VAL A 147 10.26 -10.57 -2.67
CA VAL A 147 11.58 -11.13 -2.38
C VAL A 147 11.54 -12.67 -2.42
N GLU A 148 10.57 -13.29 -1.74
CA GLU A 148 10.39 -14.74 -1.78
C GLU A 148 10.15 -15.27 -3.21
N SER A 149 9.41 -14.53 -4.02
CA SER A 149 9.16 -14.89 -5.42
C SER A 149 10.43 -14.79 -6.27
N ILE A 150 11.24 -13.75 -6.07
CA ILE A 150 12.51 -13.55 -6.76
C ILE A 150 13.50 -14.67 -6.38
N ASP A 151 13.57 -15.07 -5.12
CA ASP A 151 14.44 -16.16 -4.69
C ASP A 151 14.09 -17.46 -5.42
N LYS A 152 12.81 -17.80 -5.53
CA LYS A 152 12.34 -18.98 -6.30
C LYS A 152 12.66 -18.85 -7.80
N ILE A 153 12.52 -17.66 -8.38
CA ILE A 153 12.88 -17.38 -9.78
C ILE A 153 14.39 -17.53 -9.96
N ARG A 154 15.21 -17.09 -9.00
CA ARG A 154 16.66 -17.17 -9.05
C ARG A 154 17.16 -18.63 -9.10
N ASP A 155 16.52 -19.54 -8.37
CA ASP A 155 16.87 -20.96 -8.41
C ASP A 155 16.72 -21.54 -9.82
N THR A 156 15.60 -21.23 -10.50
CA THR A 156 15.37 -21.70 -11.87
C THR A 156 16.22 -20.93 -12.89
N ALA A 157 16.45 -19.62 -12.67
CA ALA A 157 17.33 -18.81 -13.51
C ALA A 157 18.75 -19.37 -13.54
N THR A 158 19.25 -19.77 -12.38
CA THR A 158 20.58 -20.40 -12.24
C THR A 158 20.62 -21.75 -12.96
N SER A 159 19.59 -22.58 -12.79
CA SER A 159 19.53 -23.94 -13.37
C SER A 159 19.49 -23.94 -14.90
N HIS A 160 18.90 -22.93 -15.50
CA HIS A 160 18.67 -22.84 -16.96
C HIS A 160 19.54 -21.79 -17.64
N GLU A 161 20.37 -21.06 -16.89
CA GLU A 161 21.25 -19.98 -17.40
C GLU A 161 20.47 -18.89 -18.16
N ASN A 162 19.25 -18.54 -17.68
CA ASN A 162 18.37 -17.56 -18.29
C ASN A 162 18.25 -16.28 -17.44
N SER A 163 18.17 -15.13 -18.10
CA SER A 163 17.80 -13.88 -17.44
C SER A 163 16.28 -13.74 -17.30
N PHE A 164 15.84 -13.14 -16.22
CA PHE A 164 14.43 -12.93 -15.90
C PHE A 164 14.11 -11.44 -15.69
N ILE A 165 12.97 -11.03 -16.19
CA ILE A 165 12.32 -9.77 -15.83
C ILE A 165 11.19 -10.12 -14.86
N VAL A 166 11.17 -9.45 -13.71
CA VAL A 166 10.11 -9.58 -12.70
C VAL A 166 9.36 -8.26 -12.65
N GLU A 167 8.11 -8.29 -13.10
CA GLU A 167 7.20 -7.14 -13.01
C GLU A 167 6.51 -7.13 -11.67
N VAL A 168 6.56 -5.98 -10.98
CA VAL A 168 5.97 -5.77 -9.66
C VAL A 168 4.96 -4.62 -9.68
N MET A 169 4.02 -4.66 -8.74
CA MET A 169 3.07 -3.59 -8.49
C MET A 169 3.75 -2.35 -7.88
N GLY A 170 2.99 -1.32 -7.61
CA GLY A 170 3.43 -0.05 -7.01
C GLY A 170 2.73 1.15 -7.63
N ARG A 171 1.87 0.95 -8.67
CA ARG A 171 1.20 2.02 -9.43
C ARG A 171 2.23 3.02 -9.98
N ASP A 172 2.17 4.26 -9.49
CA ASP A 172 3.06 5.36 -9.92
C ASP A 172 4.31 5.48 -9.02
N ALA A 173 4.51 4.58 -8.04
CA ALA A 173 5.64 4.54 -7.13
C ALA A 173 6.52 3.31 -7.37
N GLY A 174 7.84 3.50 -7.24
CA GLY A 174 8.86 2.47 -7.43
C GLY A 174 9.31 1.76 -6.16
N ASP A 175 8.73 2.05 -5.00
CA ASP A 175 9.21 1.57 -3.70
C ASP A 175 9.30 0.05 -3.61
N ILE A 176 8.27 -0.69 -4.06
CA ILE A 176 8.31 -2.16 -4.06
C ILE A 176 9.46 -2.67 -4.92
N ALA A 177 9.62 -2.12 -6.14
CA ALA A 177 10.68 -2.53 -7.05
C ALA A 177 12.07 -2.24 -6.48
N LEU A 178 12.27 -1.05 -5.94
CA LEU A 178 13.55 -0.58 -5.39
C LEU A 178 13.97 -1.41 -4.16
N TRP A 179 13.08 -1.53 -3.18
CA TRP A 179 13.37 -2.27 -1.95
C TRP A 179 13.56 -3.77 -2.22
N ALA A 180 12.72 -4.37 -3.07
CA ALA A 180 12.88 -5.77 -3.45
C ALA A 180 14.15 -5.99 -4.26
N GLY A 181 14.50 -5.06 -5.15
CA GLY A 181 15.70 -5.11 -5.95
C GLY A 181 16.97 -5.11 -5.11
N LEU A 182 17.04 -4.21 -4.14
CA LEU A 182 18.14 -4.14 -3.19
C LEU A 182 18.20 -5.40 -2.32
N ALA A 183 17.06 -5.81 -1.75
CA ALA A 183 16.98 -6.95 -0.85
C ALA A 183 17.32 -8.28 -1.53
N ALA A 184 16.91 -8.46 -2.78
CA ALA A 184 17.16 -9.67 -3.55
C ALA A 184 18.45 -9.59 -4.41
N GLY A 185 19.17 -8.47 -4.42
CA GLY A 185 20.38 -8.30 -5.23
C GLY A 185 20.11 -8.39 -6.73
N ALA A 186 19.11 -7.66 -7.21
CA ALA A 186 18.82 -7.55 -8.64
C ALA A 186 19.93 -6.75 -9.37
N GLU A 187 20.20 -7.07 -10.62
CA GLU A 187 21.18 -6.36 -11.44
C GLU A 187 20.68 -5.03 -11.96
N THR A 188 19.37 -4.93 -12.13
CA THR A 188 18.73 -3.71 -12.65
C THR A 188 17.35 -3.59 -12.05
N VAL A 189 16.98 -2.37 -11.67
CA VAL A 189 15.65 -2.00 -11.20
C VAL A 189 15.20 -0.78 -11.98
N LEU A 190 13.98 -0.84 -12.55
CA LEU A 190 13.35 0.27 -13.25
C LEU A 190 12.18 0.77 -12.40
N ILE A 191 12.22 2.05 -12.06
CA ILE A 191 11.20 2.73 -11.24
C ILE A 191 10.68 3.98 -11.96
N PRO A 192 9.43 4.42 -11.71
CA PRO A 192 8.85 5.59 -12.37
C PRO A 192 9.56 6.92 -12.08
N GLU A 193 10.22 7.01 -10.93
CA GLU A 193 10.88 8.22 -10.44
C GLU A 193 12.23 8.50 -11.11
N GLU A 194 12.77 7.53 -11.85
CA GLU A 194 14.08 7.63 -12.49
C GLU A 194 14.01 7.28 -13.97
N ASP A 195 14.65 8.09 -14.78
CA ASP A 195 14.81 7.79 -16.21
C ASP A 195 15.69 6.55 -16.40
N TYR A 196 15.30 5.67 -17.31
CA TYR A 196 16.09 4.49 -17.66
C TYR A 196 16.75 4.66 -19.04
N ASP A 197 17.96 4.14 -19.16
CA ASP A 197 18.67 4.01 -20.42
C ASP A 197 18.78 2.53 -20.81
N LEU A 198 18.16 2.17 -21.92
CA LEU A 198 18.16 0.78 -22.42
C LEU A 198 19.58 0.31 -22.77
N ASP A 199 20.43 1.21 -23.28
CA ASP A 199 21.83 0.88 -23.65
C ASP A 199 22.69 0.63 -22.39
N ASP A 200 22.44 1.36 -21.29
CA ASP A 200 23.08 1.07 -19.99
C ASP A 200 22.65 -0.30 -19.44
N ILE A 201 21.35 -0.63 -19.56
CA ILE A 201 20.84 -1.95 -19.15
C ILE A 201 21.54 -3.07 -19.93
N VAL A 202 21.59 -2.95 -21.25
CA VAL A 202 22.29 -3.92 -22.13
C VAL A 202 23.76 -4.05 -21.75
N SER A 203 24.45 -2.92 -21.57
CA SER A 203 25.86 -2.90 -21.19
C SER A 203 26.13 -3.60 -19.85
N ARG A 204 25.21 -3.48 -18.87
CA ARG A 204 25.32 -4.19 -17.56
C ARG A 204 25.16 -5.69 -17.74
N LEU A 205 24.21 -6.13 -18.54
CA LEU A 205 24.00 -7.55 -18.84
C LEU A 205 25.23 -8.14 -19.53
N GLU A 206 25.77 -7.48 -20.54
CA GLU A 206 26.97 -7.92 -21.28
C GLU A 206 28.22 -7.98 -20.38
N ARG A 207 28.43 -6.97 -19.51
CA ARG A 207 29.51 -6.99 -18.52
C ARG A 207 29.37 -8.14 -17.52
N GLY A 208 28.13 -8.45 -17.11
CA GLY A 208 27.84 -9.60 -16.25
C GLY A 208 28.25 -10.90 -16.93
N GLU A 209 27.84 -11.13 -18.16
CA GLU A 209 28.19 -12.29 -18.97
C GLU A 209 29.70 -12.42 -19.19
N ALA A 210 30.39 -11.32 -19.51
CA ALA A 210 31.85 -11.31 -19.69
C ALA A 210 32.60 -11.75 -18.42
N ARG A 211 32.00 -11.56 -17.24
CA ARG A 211 32.53 -12.06 -15.94
C ARG A 211 32.10 -13.49 -15.63
N GLY A 212 31.42 -14.17 -16.54
CA GLY A 212 30.95 -15.54 -16.35
C GLY A 212 29.60 -15.67 -15.66
N LYS A 213 28.85 -14.57 -15.50
CA LYS A 213 27.50 -14.59 -14.95
C LYS A 213 26.54 -15.18 -15.98
N LYS A 214 25.78 -16.18 -15.58
CA LYS A 214 24.96 -16.97 -16.51
C LYS A 214 23.49 -16.59 -16.51
N HIS A 215 23.05 -15.79 -15.52
CA HIS A 215 21.68 -15.30 -15.40
C HIS A 215 21.67 -13.91 -14.78
N SER A 216 20.59 -13.17 -15.00
CA SER A 216 20.36 -11.85 -14.40
C SER A 216 18.89 -11.70 -14.01
N ILE A 217 18.64 -10.95 -12.94
CA ILE A 217 17.30 -10.58 -12.49
C ILE A 217 17.13 -9.07 -12.72
N ILE A 218 16.14 -8.73 -13.51
CA ILE A 218 15.72 -7.34 -13.77
C ILE A 218 14.36 -7.16 -13.13
N ILE A 219 14.19 -6.14 -12.31
CA ILE A 219 12.89 -5.78 -11.73
C ILE A 219 12.35 -4.55 -12.44
N VAL A 220 11.09 -4.58 -12.81
CA VAL A 220 10.39 -3.45 -13.41
C VAL A 220 9.11 -3.16 -12.65
N ALA A 221 8.95 -1.91 -12.20
CA ALA A 221 7.68 -1.43 -11.64
C ALA A 221 6.64 -1.28 -12.76
N GLU A 222 5.40 -1.69 -12.51
CA GLU A 222 4.29 -1.61 -13.47
C GLU A 222 4.05 -0.18 -14.00
N GLY A 223 4.43 0.84 -13.21
CA GLY A 223 4.31 2.25 -13.58
C GLY A 223 5.32 2.72 -14.63
N VAL A 224 6.38 1.94 -14.91
CA VAL A 224 7.36 2.24 -15.96
C VAL A 224 6.90 1.66 -17.30
N MET A 225 6.78 0.34 -17.34
CA MET A 225 6.30 -0.43 -18.48
C MET A 225 6.01 -1.88 -18.07
N SER A 226 5.31 -2.62 -18.92
CA SER A 226 5.14 -4.07 -18.70
C SER A 226 6.45 -4.83 -18.88
N GLY A 227 6.62 -5.91 -18.13
CA GLY A 227 7.77 -6.80 -18.29
C GLY A 227 7.85 -7.40 -19.71
N GLY A 228 6.70 -7.58 -20.37
CA GLY A 228 6.64 -8.04 -21.75
C GLY A 228 7.21 -7.03 -22.76
N GLU A 229 6.92 -5.73 -22.58
CA GLU A 229 7.50 -4.67 -23.39
C GLU A 229 9.01 -4.57 -23.19
N LEU A 230 9.48 -4.61 -21.94
CA LEU A 230 10.92 -4.61 -21.65
C LEU A 230 11.62 -5.82 -22.28
N ALA A 231 11.03 -7.01 -22.20
CA ALA A 231 11.59 -8.21 -22.82
C ALA A 231 11.74 -8.07 -24.34
N LYS A 232 10.73 -7.47 -25.00
CA LYS A 232 10.77 -7.20 -26.44
C LYS A 232 11.90 -6.23 -26.79
N LEU A 233 12.03 -5.11 -26.06
CA LEU A 233 13.08 -4.11 -26.27
C LEU A 233 14.48 -4.72 -26.08
N LEU A 234 14.69 -5.51 -25.04
CA LEU A 234 15.96 -6.18 -24.80
C LEU A 234 16.28 -7.20 -25.89
N LYS A 235 15.27 -7.97 -26.37
CA LYS A 235 15.47 -8.93 -27.48
C LYS A 235 15.86 -8.23 -28.77
N GLU A 236 15.24 -7.09 -29.10
CA GLU A 236 15.58 -6.29 -30.29
C GLU A 236 17.02 -5.78 -30.24
N LYS A 237 17.53 -5.40 -29.06
CA LYS A 237 18.90 -4.89 -28.87
C LYS A 237 19.96 -5.99 -28.80
N THR A 238 19.68 -7.09 -28.09
CA THR A 238 20.69 -8.11 -27.77
C THR A 238 20.57 -9.39 -28.60
N GLY A 239 19.44 -9.61 -29.26
CA GLY A 239 19.10 -10.88 -29.91
C GLY A 239 18.76 -12.03 -28.92
N LYS A 240 18.80 -11.79 -27.61
CA LYS A 240 18.60 -12.80 -26.56
C LYS A 240 17.17 -12.75 -26.02
N GLU A 241 16.65 -13.92 -25.66
CA GLU A 241 15.36 -14.01 -24.97
C GLU A 241 15.52 -13.85 -23.46
N THR A 242 14.61 -13.07 -22.87
CA THR A 242 14.47 -12.92 -21.43
C THR A 242 13.13 -13.50 -21.02
N ARG A 243 13.09 -14.23 -19.90
CA ARG A 243 11.85 -14.75 -19.33
C ARG A 243 11.15 -13.66 -18.53
N VAL A 244 9.83 -13.64 -18.53
CA VAL A 244 9.03 -12.65 -17.81
C VAL A 244 8.18 -13.35 -16.77
N SER A 245 8.19 -12.80 -15.56
CA SER A 245 7.29 -13.18 -14.48
C SER A 245 6.56 -11.93 -13.98
N VAL A 246 5.24 -11.89 -14.20
CA VAL A 246 4.38 -10.82 -13.67
C VAL A 246 3.81 -11.30 -12.36
N LEU A 247 4.20 -10.70 -11.24
CA LEU A 247 3.74 -11.14 -9.91
C LEU A 247 2.28 -10.74 -9.66
N GLY A 248 1.86 -9.57 -10.11
CA GLY A 248 0.47 -9.13 -10.04
C GLY A 248 -0.13 -9.21 -8.63
N HIS A 249 -1.39 -9.64 -8.56
CA HIS A 249 -2.21 -9.58 -7.33
C HIS A 249 -1.78 -10.47 -6.18
N ILE A 250 -0.83 -11.40 -6.35
CA ILE A 250 -0.28 -12.17 -5.21
C ILE A 250 0.38 -11.24 -4.18
N GLN A 251 0.84 -10.06 -4.61
CA GLN A 251 1.44 -9.03 -3.76
C GLN A 251 0.44 -8.37 -2.80
N ARG A 252 -0.87 -8.44 -3.09
CA ARG A 252 -1.94 -7.89 -2.23
C ARG A 252 -2.39 -8.86 -1.15
N GLY A 253 -2.07 -10.15 -1.31
CA GLY A 253 -2.56 -11.21 -0.44
C GLY A 253 -1.57 -11.63 0.64
N GLY A 254 -2.00 -12.61 1.39
CA GLY A 254 -1.17 -13.25 2.41
C GLY A 254 -1.40 -12.75 3.82
N SER A 255 -0.82 -13.47 4.76
CA SER A 255 -0.86 -13.13 6.19
C SER A 255 0.09 -11.96 6.43
N PRO A 256 -0.35 -10.86 7.08
CA PRO A 256 0.52 -9.71 7.33
C PRO A 256 1.73 -10.11 8.17
N THR A 257 2.89 -9.54 7.83
CA THR A 257 4.12 -9.69 8.62
C THR A 257 3.94 -9.17 10.04
N ALA A 258 4.87 -9.49 10.92
CA ALA A 258 4.88 -8.94 12.27
C ALA A 258 4.95 -7.40 12.26
N ARG A 259 5.73 -6.84 11.32
CA ARG A 259 5.86 -5.39 11.15
C ARG A 259 4.53 -4.75 10.77
N ASP A 260 3.85 -5.25 9.74
CA ASP A 260 2.55 -4.73 9.32
C ASP A 260 1.47 -4.87 10.41
N ARG A 261 1.48 -5.97 11.18
CA ARG A 261 0.54 -6.12 12.31
C ARG A 261 0.78 -5.09 13.42
N VAL A 262 2.03 -4.83 13.77
CA VAL A 262 2.40 -3.84 14.79
C VAL A 262 2.06 -2.43 14.30
N LEU A 263 2.47 -2.08 13.08
CA LEU A 263 2.20 -0.78 12.46
C LEU A 263 0.69 -0.51 12.38
N ALA A 264 -0.07 -1.47 11.87
CA ALA A 264 -1.53 -1.38 11.78
C ALA A 264 -2.20 -1.21 13.15
N SER A 265 -1.68 -1.91 14.17
CA SER A 265 -2.19 -1.79 15.55
C SER A 265 -1.91 -0.40 16.13
N GLN A 266 -0.73 0.13 15.92
CA GLN A 266 -0.35 1.48 16.35
C GLN A 266 -1.20 2.54 15.63
N PHE A 267 -1.32 2.44 14.32
CA PHE A 267 -2.06 3.41 13.50
C PHE A 267 -3.56 3.42 13.84
N GLY A 268 -4.17 2.23 13.93
CA GLY A 268 -5.58 2.13 14.29
C GLY A 268 -5.88 2.67 15.69
N ALA A 269 -5.00 2.42 16.66
CA ALA A 269 -5.15 2.95 18.02
C ALA A 269 -5.00 4.47 18.04
N HIS A 270 -3.98 5.00 17.37
CA HIS A 270 -3.73 6.46 17.31
C HIS A 270 -4.84 7.21 16.58
N ALA A 271 -5.42 6.64 15.52
CA ALA A 271 -6.57 7.24 14.85
C ALA A 271 -7.78 7.44 15.79
N VAL A 272 -8.02 6.50 16.70
CA VAL A 272 -9.06 6.64 17.73
C VAL A 272 -8.72 7.75 18.71
N GLU A 273 -7.46 7.87 19.15
CA GLU A 273 -7.00 8.95 20.03
C GLU A 273 -7.24 10.32 19.41
N LEU A 274 -6.90 10.50 18.13
CA LEU A 274 -7.14 11.74 17.40
C LEU A 274 -8.62 12.13 17.39
N LEU A 275 -9.51 11.18 17.12
CA LEU A 275 -10.94 11.43 17.16
C LEU A 275 -11.42 11.80 18.58
N MET A 276 -10.91 11.14 19.62
CA MET A 276 -11.22 11.47 21.03
C MET A 276 -10.77 12.89 21.41
N GLU A 277 -9.64 13.32 20.88
CA GLU A 277 -9.11 14.69 21.07
C GLU A 277 -9.86 15.74 20.22
N GLY A 278 -10.86 15.33 19.44
CA GLY A 278 -11.59 16.23 18.53
C GLY A 278 -10.80 16.65 17.30
N LYS A 279 -9.68 15.99 17.01
CA LYS A 279 -8.90 16.23 15.80
C LYS A 279 -9.58 15.57 14.60
N SER A 280 -9.63 16.31 13.50
CA SER A 280 -10.23 15.88 12.23
C SER A 280 -9.41 16.38 11.06
N GLY A 281 -9.50 15.74 9.90
CA GLY A 281 -8.67 16.11 8.75
C GLY A 281 -7.22 15.67 8.89
N ARG A 282 -6.93 14.83 9.88
CA ARG A 282 -5.59 14.30 10.16
C ARG A 282 -5.44 12.90 9.60
N ALA A 283 -4.23 12.53 9.24
CA ALA A 283 -3.85 11.16 8.97
C ALA A 283 -2.76 10.70 9.94
N VAL A 284 -2.79 9.42 10.25
CA VAL A 284 -1.74 8.78 11.04
C VAL A 284 -0.61 8.36 10.10
N GLY A 285 0.63 8.44 10.58
CA GLY A 285 1.80 7.96 9.88
C GLY A 285 2.92 7.58 10.83
N ILE A 286 4.06 7.20 10.24
CA ILE A 286 5.29 6.93 10.97
C ILE A 286 6.43 7.75 10.37
N ARG A 287 7.27 8.31 11.23
CA ARG A 287 8.49 9.02 10.84
C ARG A 287 9.55 8.80 11.91
N ASN A 288 10.77 8.39 11.48
CA ASN A 288 11.87 8.09 12.39
C ASN A 288 11.44 7.13 13.54
N HIS A 289 10.75 6.04 13.20
CA HIS A 289 10.22 5.03 14.12
C HIS A 289 9.16 5.55 15.12
N THR A 290 8.69 6.77 14.98
CA THR A 290 7.67 7.37 15.86
C THR A 290 6.36 7.52 15.10
N VAL A 291 5.26 7.08 15.74
CA VAL A 291 3.92 7.33 15.20
C VAL A 291 3.61 8.80 15.34
N ILE A 292 3.18 9.40 14.25
CA ILE A 292 2.83 10.82 14.15
C ILE A 292 1.41 10.98 13.60
N ASP A 293 0.86 12.18 13.72
CA ASP A 293 -0.27 12.62 12.92
C ASP A 293 0.13 13.85 12.07
N TYR A 294 -0.47 13.97 10.91
CA TYR A 294 -0.22 15.07 9.98
C TYR A 294 -1.52 15.51 9.30
N ASP A 295 -1.51 16.71 8.79
CA ASP A 295 -2.65 17.29 8.06
C ASP A 295 -2.79 16.62 6.69
N MET A 296 -3.97 16.03 6.39
CA MET A 296 -4.18 15.33 5.11
C MET A 296 -4.09 16.29 3.91
N PRO A 297 -4.81 17.44 3.88
CA PRO A 297 -4.70 18.41 2.80
C PRO A 297 -3.25 18.82 2.52
N GLU A 298 -2.50 19.22 3.56
CA GLU A 298 -1.11 19.65 3.42
C GLU A 298 -0.19 18.55 2.88
N ALA A 299 -0.40 17.31 3.31
CA ALA A 299 0.39 16.18 2.83
C ALA A 299 0.17 15.93 1.34
N PHE A 300 -1.07 16.06 0.85
CA PHE A 300 -1.41 15.85 -0.55
C PHE A 300 -0.99 16.98 -1.51
N GLU A 301 -0.50 18.10 -1.00
CA GLU A 301 0.21 19.10 -1.79
C GLU A 301 1.64 18.66 -2.14
N LYS A 302 2.18 17.66 -1.42
CA LYS A 302 3.51 17.08 -1.63
C LYS A 302 3.38 15.78 -2.41
N HIS A 303 4.26 15.58 -3.38
CA HIS A 303 4.38 14.27 -4.03
C HIS A 303 5.13 13.30 -3.13
N HIS A 304 4.84 12.00 -3.29
CA HIS A 304 5.68 10.96 -2.71
C HIS A 304 7.04 11.00 -3.43
N GLU A 305 8.12 10.94 -2.67
CA GLU A 305 9.49 10.90 -3.18
C GLU A 305 10.11 9.57 -2.75
N SER A 306 10.52 8.75 -3.72
CA SER A 306 11.30 7.54 -3.45
C SER A 306 12.70 7.90 -2.92
N ASP A 307 13.26 7.00 -2.14
CA ASP A 307 14.61 7.19 -1.59
C ASP A 307 15.69 7.04 -2.66
N VAL A 308 16.10 8.17 -3.25
CA VAL A 308 17.17 8.26 -4.25
C VAL A 308 18.49 7.66 -3.73
N SER A 309 18.74 7.70 -2.41
CA SER A 309 19.96 7.13 -1.83
C SER A 309 19.98 5.60 -1.94
N LEU A 310 18.83 4.95 -1.77
CA LEU A 310 18.69 3.51 -1.97
C LEU A 310 18.84 3.12 -3.45
N TYR A 311 18.36 3.95 -4.38
CA TYR A 311 18.53 3.71 -5.79
C TYR A 311 20.02 3.79 -6.20
N THR A 312 20.74 4.78 -5.70
CA THR A 312 22.18 4.90 -5.89
C THR A 312 22.91 3.68 -5.33
N LEU A 313 22.61 3.30 -4.09
CA LEU A 313 23.20 2.13 -3.44
C LEU A 313 22.93 0.84 -4.23
N MET A 314 21.71 0.66 -4.73
CA MET A 314 21.35 -0.50 -5.56
C MET A 314 22.23 -0.55 -6.83
N LYS A 315 22.44 0.59 -7.50
CA LYS A 315 23.32 0.67 -8.69
C LYS A 315 24.79 0.31 -8.35
N GLU A 316 25.29 0.78 -7.20
CA GLU A 316 26.65 0.48 -6.74
C GLU A 316 26.85 -1.00 -6.42
N LEU A 317 25.84 -1.66 -5.83
CA LEU A 317 25.93 -3.07 -5.43
C LEU A 317 25.62 -4.05 -6.57
N SER A 318 25.12 -3.58 -7.69
CA SER A 318 24.74 -4.40 -8.86
C SER A 318 25.86 -4.56 -9.90
N ILE A 319 27.09 -4.22 -9.58
CA ILE A 319 28.30 -4.34 -10.44
C ILE A 319 28.73 -5.77 -10.70
#